data_13305a63d02335ab1911c68f957ada08
#
_entry.id   13305a63d02335ab1911c68f957ada08
#
_cell.length_a   1.000
_cell.length_b   1.000
_cell.length_c   1.000
_cell.angle_alpha   90.00
_cell.angle_beta   90.00
_cell.angle_gamma   90.00
#
_symmetry.space_group_name_H-M   'P 1'
#
loop_
_entity.id
_entity.type
_entity.pdbx_description
1 polymer ?
#
loop_
_entity_poly.entity_id
_entity_poly.type
_entity_poly.pdbx_seq_one_letter_code
_entity_poly.pdbx_strand_id
1 'polypeptide(L)'
;MAGIGGIQAHGRLKGRLAGMAAIIVLLGGCSTSSTLCDALGPSQSATLQIPQNAATENVFACIDRATAASTAAGREYDPGHAIRDAKTGVLETTHYSSPNTSGFRLKAEVSKRASTLALSLRGAGAYCTDLGVDQEMARLTESVSSCLKR
;
A
#
# COMPACT_ATOMS: atom_id res chain seq x y z
N MET A 1 -20.13 -23.34 -81.61
CA MET A 1 -18.91 -24.16 -81.64
C MET A 1 -17.96 -23.63 -80.60
N ALA A 2 -17.54 -24.51 -79.69
CA ALA A 2 -16.38 -24.44 -78.75
C ALA A 2 -16.20 -23.13 -77.93
N GLY A 3 -16.26 -23.01 -76.68
CA GLY A 3 -16.02 -23.85 -75.52
C GLY A 3 -14.56 -23.80 -75.09
N ILE A 4 -14.14 -23.25 -73.98
CA ILE A 4 -12.94 -23.48 -73.23
C ILE A 4 -12.87 -22.30 -72.21
N GLY A 5 -13.00 -22.37 -70.95
CA GLY A 5 -12.39 -23.23 -69.97
C GLY A 5 -11.53 -22.33 -69.08
N GLY A 6 -12.15 -21.69 -68.04
CA GLY A 6 -11.45 -20.85 -67.08
C GLY A 6 -10.90 -21.68 -65.92
N ILE A 7 -9.62 -21.58 -65.67
CA ILE A 7 -8.94 -22.19 -64.58
C ILE A 7 -8.90 -21.15 -63.44
N GLN A 8 -9.64 -21.42 -62.37
CA GLN A 8 -9.52 -20.67 -61.12
C GLN A 8 -8.40 -21.27 -60.27
N ALA A 9 -7.37 -20.48 -60.02
CA ALA A 9 -6.36 -20.78 -59.01
C ALA A 9 -6.69 -20.00 -57.73
N HIS A 10 -7.40 -20.65 -56.79
CA HIS A 10 -7.51 -20.16 -55.44
C HIS A 10 -6.27 -20.58 -54.64
N GLY A 11 -5.30 -19.69 -54.58
CA GLY A 11 -4.14 -19.81 -53.71
C GLY A 11 -4.52 -19.51 -52.25
N ARG A 12 -4.43 -20.52 -51.42
CA ARG A 12 -4.54 -20.46 -49.95
C ARG A 12 -3.42 -19.61 -49.40
N LEU A 13 -3.77 -18.45 -48.82
CA LEU A 13 -2.88 -17.68 -47.95
C LEU A 13 -3.64 -17.26 -46.68
N LYS A 14 -4.14 -18.25 -45.96
CA LYS A 14 -4.72 -18.05 -44.62
C LYS A 14 -3.99 -18.96 -43.63
N GLY A 15 -2.88 -18.50 -43.06
CA GLY A 15 -2.22 -19.36 -42.08
C GLY A 15 -0.96 -18.83 -41.43
N ARG A 16 -0.59 -17.56 -41.57
CA ARG A 16 0.67 -17.06 -40.97
C ARG A 16 0.56 -15.77 -40.18
N LEU A 17 -0.62 -15.24 -39.92
CA LEU A 17 -0.80 -14.03 -39.11
C LEU A 17 -1.28 -14.28 -37.68
N ALA A 18 -1.62 -15.53 -37.32
CA ALA A 18 -2.08 -15.86 -35.98
C ALA A 18 -0.94 -16.11 -34.97
N GLY A 19 0.31 -16.26 -35.43
CA GLY A 19 1.45 -16.56 -34.58
C GLY A 19 2.17 -15.35 -33.97
N MET A 20 1.93 -14.13 -34.50
CA MET A 20 2.69 -12.95 -34.05
C MET A 20 1.98 -12.11 -32.99
N ALA A 21 0.69 -12.31 -32.76
CA ALA A 21 -0.07 -11.58 -31.75
C ALA A 21 0.15 -12.13 -30.32
N ALA A 22 0.59 -13.39 -30.18
CA ALA A 22 0.78 -14.02 -28.88
C ALA A 22 2.09 -13.63 -28.17
N ILE A 23 3.09 -13.10 -28.90
CA ILE A 23 4.42 -12.78 -28.33
C ILE A 23 4.44 -11.37 -27.71
N ILE A 24 3.54 -10.47 -28.10
CA ILE A 24 3.53 -9.08 -27.60
C ILE A 24 2.94 -9.00 -26.18
N VAL A 25 2.12 -9.96 -25.75
CA VAL A 25 1.50 -9.95 -24.42
C VAL A 25 2.49 -10.33 -23.31
N LEU A 26 3.60 -11.00 -23.62
CA LEU A 26 4.58 -11.44 -22.63
C LEU A 26 5.65 -10.37 -22.28
N LEU A 27 5.74 -9.27 -23.01
CA LEU A 27 6.70 -8.20 -22.73
C LEU A 27 6.11 -7.03 -21.93
N GLY A 28 4.80 -7.04 -21.65
CA GLY A 28 4.11 -6.05 -20.83
C GLY A 28 4.21 -6.31 -19.31
N GLY A 29 4.89 -7.37 -18.88
CA GLY A 29 4.88 -7.85 -17.49
C GLY A 29 5.72 -7.04 -16.49
N CYS A 30 6.52 -6.07 -16.89
CA CYS A 30 7.36 -5.31 -15.96
C CYS A 30 6.72 -4.05 -15.37
N SER A 31 5.55 -3.64 -15.84
CA SER A 31 4.88 -2.40 -15.39
C SER A 31 3.77 -2.63 -14.35
N THR A 32 3.37 -3.86 -14.10
CA THR A 32 2.25 -4.19 -13.21
C THR A 32 2.64 -4.41 -11.74
N SER A 33 3.92 -4.56 -11.42
CA SER A 33 4.38 -4.85 -10.07
C SER A 33 4.15 -3.70 -9.09
N SER A 34 4.21 -2.46 -9.54
CA SER A 34 4.02 -1.27 -8.70
C SER A 34 2.56 -1.11 -8.23
N THR A 35 1.63 -1.24 -9.16
CA THR A 35 0.19 -1.14 -8.86
C THR A 35 -0.28 -2.31 -8.00
N LEU A 36 0.30 -3.49 -8.19
CA LEU A 36 0.03 -4.67 -7.35
C LEU A 36 0.56 -4.48 -5.92
N CYS A 37 1.74 -3.91 -5.74
CA CYS A 37 2.26 -3.61 -4.40
C CYS A 37 1.41 -2.58 -3.67
N ASP A 38 0.87 -1.59 -4.36
CA ASP A 38 0.01 -0.59 -3.74
C ASP A 38 -1.36 -1.18 -3.36
N ALA A 39 -1.92 -2.06 -4.18
CA ALA A 39 -3.23 -2.68 -3.95
C ALA A 39 -3.19 -3.90 -3.02
N LEU A 40 -2.14 -4.71 -3.09
CA LEU A 40 -2.01 -6.01 -2.41
C LEU A 40 -0.78 -6.11 -1.52
N GLY A 41 -0.03 -5.03 -1.37
CA GLY A 41 1.16 -5.01 -0.53
C GLY A 41 0.84 -5.23 0.97
N PRO A 42 1.85 -5.61 1.75
CA PRO A 42 1.69 -5.86 3.18
C PRO A 42 1.10 -4.66 3.90
N SER A 43 -0.08 -4.84 4.48
CA SER A 43 -0.79 -3.81 5.23
C SER A 43 -1.60 -4.42 6.35
N GLN A 44 -1.73 -3.67 7.45
CA GLN A 44 -2.52 -4.05 8.62
C GLN A 44 -3.26 -2.84 9.17
N SER A 45 -4.42 -3.08 9.79
CA SER A 45 -5.20 -2.04 10.43
C SER A 45 -5.59 -2.46 11.84
N ALA A 46 -5.66 -1.50 12.75
CA ALA A 46 -6.08 -1.71 14.12
C ALA A 46 -6.93 -0.53 14.61
N THR A 47 -7.83 -0.78 15.55
CA THR A 47 -8.60 0.26 16.24
C THR A 47 -8.38 0.15 17.73
N LEU A 48 -8.00 1.26 18.35
CA LEU A 48 -7.78 1.38 19.79
C LEU A 48 -8.87 2.25 20.42
N GLN A 49 -9.27 1.92 21.65
CA GLN A 49 -10.03 2.83 22.48
C GLN A 49 -9.08 3.86 23.10
N ILE A 50 -9.44 5.12 23.05
CA ILE A 50 -8.69 6.22 23.66
C ILE A 50 -9.53 6.90 24.74
N PRO A 51 -8.90 7.54 25.74
CA PRO A 51 -9.64 8.32 26.73
C PRO A 51 -10.53 9.37 26.07
N GLN A 52 -11.77 9.52 26.52
CA GLN A 52 -12.77 10.44 25.92
C GLN A 52 -12.30 11.89 25.85
N ASN A 53 -11.49 12.32 26.81
CA ASN A 53 -10.96 13.68 26.92
C ASN A 53 -9.51 13.79 26.44
N ALA A 54 -8.96 12.76 25.77
CA ALA A 54 -7.62 12.83 25.21
C ALA A 54 -7.56 13.93 24.13
N ALA A 55 -6.62 14.85 24.28
CA ALA A 55 -6.32 15.81 23.24
C ALA A 55 -5.70 15.08 22.03
N THR A 56 -6.15 15.39 20.81
CA THR A 56 -5.65 14.76 19.59
C THR A 56 -4.12 14.89 19.46
N GLU A 57 -3.56 16.04 19.84
CA GLU A 57 -2.10 16.24 19.86
C GLU A 57 -1.37 15.28 20.81
N ASN A 58 -1.96 14.94 21.94
CA ASN A 58 -1.36 13.96 22.87
C ASN A 58 -1.38 12.55 22.24
N VAL A 59 -2.44 12.21 21.51
CA VAL A 59 -2.52 10.94 20.78
C VAL A 59 -1.43 10.90 19.70
N PHE A 60 -1.28 11.97 18.93
CA PHE A 60 -0.22 12.08 17.91
C PHE A 60 1.19 12.01 18.52
N ALA A 61 1.41 12.68 19.65
CA ALA A 61 2.70 12.60 20.35
C ALA A 61 3.02 11.18 20.84
N CYS A 62 2.01 10.39 21.23
CA CYS A 62 2.19 8.98 21.57
C CYS A 62 2.56 8.13 20.34
N ILE A 63 1.94 8.41 19.18
CA ILE A 63 2.27 7.76 17.92
C ILE A 63 3.71 8.10 17.52
N ASP A 64 4.09 9.37 17.50
CA ASP A 64 5.44 9.82 17.14
C ASP A 64 6.51 9.15 18.03
N ARG A 65 6.24 9.03 19.32
CA ARG A 65 7.16 8.36 20.26
C ARG A 65 7.28 6.86 19.94
N ALA A 66 6.16 6.21 19.63
CA ALA A 66 6.16 4.80 19.28
C ALA A 66 6.90 4.51 17.96
N THR A 67 6.72 5.33 16.93
CA THR A 67 7.42 5.20 15.65
C THR A 67 8.91 5.51 15.78
N ALA A 68 9.29 6.55 16.53
CA ALA A 68 10.69 6.87 16.82
C ALA A 68 11.41 5.72 17.55
N ALA A 69 10.74 5.06 18.51
CA ALA A 69 11.30 3.89 19.19
C ALA A 69 11.48 2.69 18.24
N SER A 70 10.60 2.52 17.26
CA SER A 70 10.77 1.51 16.21
C SER A 70 11.96 1.80 15.32
N THR A 71 12.11 3.03 14.88
CA THR A 71 13.25 3.46 14.05
C THR A 71 14.57 3.23 14.78
N ALA A 72 14.64 3.55 16.08
CA ALA A 72 15.80 3.28 16.90
C ALA A 72 16.10 1.77 17.03
N ALA A 73 15.10 0.90 16.85
CA ALA A 73 15.26 -0.56 16.83
C ALA A 73 15.49 -1.14 15.43
N GLY A 74 15.81 -0.30 14.44
CA GLY A 74 16.12 -0.72 13.06
C GLY A 74 14.90 -0.96 12.17
N ARG A 75 13.70 -0.53 12.61
CA ARG A 75 12.50 -0.55 11.78
C ARG A 75 12.29 0.85 11.20
N GLU A 76 12.63 1.01 9.96
CA GLU A 76 12.60 2.32 9.32
C GLU A 76 11.15 2.73 9.00
N TYR A 77 10.71 3.81 9.64
CA TYR A 77 9.50 4.52 9.28
C TYR A 77 9.82 5.64 8.30
N ASP A 78 8.86 5.90 7.42
CA ASP A 78 8.93 7.03 6.50
C ASP A 78 9.00 8.34 7.29
N PRO A 79 10.02 9.20 7.02
CA PRO A 79 10.25 10.39 7.82
C PRO A 79 9.22 11.48 7.55
N GLY A 80 8.84 12.17 8.61
CA GLY A 80 7.93 13.32 8.53
C GLY A 80 6.47 12.95 8.33
N HIS A 81 5.64 13.97 8.14
CA HIS A 81 4.21 13.86 7.97
C HIS A 81 3.75 14.60 6.72
N ALA A 82 2.98 13.94 5.86
CA ALA A 82 2.23 14.60 4.79
C ALA A 82 1.02 15.34 5.36
N ILE A 83 0.38 14.75 6.39
CA ILE A 83 -0.75 15.32 7.09
C ILE A 83 -0.47 15.22 8.60
N ARG A 84 -0.65 16.33 9.32
CA ARG A 84 -0.74 16.39 10.77
C ARG A 84 -1.77 17.44 11.14
N ASP A 85 -3.00 17.03 11.25
CA ASP A 85 -4.11 17.93 11.53
C ASP A 85 -4.92 17.46 12.74
N ALA A 86 -4.68 18.11 13.88
CA ALA A 86 -5.38 17.81 15.12
C ALA A 86 -6.87 18.23 15.10
N LYS A 87 -7.29 19.12 14.19
CA LYS A 87 -8.70 19.52 14.07
C LYS A 87 -9.53 18.42 13.43
N THR A 88 -9.02 17.85 12.34
CA THR A 88 -9.67 16.74 11.65
C THR A 88 -9.32 15.39 12.29
N GLY A 89 -8.28 15.33 13.13
CA GLY A 89 -7.82 14.11 13.78
C GLY A 89 -7.02 13.19 12.88
N VAL A 90 -6.40 13.70 11.80
CA VAL A 90 -5.65 12.91 10.83
C VAL A 90 -4.15 13.15 10.95
N LEU A 91 -3.39 12.06 11.02
CA LEU A 91 -1.94 12.03 10.88
C LEU A 91 -1.58 11.02 9.81
N GLU A 92 -0.69 11.39 8.87
CA GLU A 92 -0.26 10.51 7.79
C GLU A 92 1.22 10.77 7.48
N THR A 93 2.02 9.71 7.39
CA THR A 93 3.43 9.84 6.99
C THR A 93 3.55 10.26 5.54
N THR A 94 4.72 10.82 5.16
CA THR A 94 4.93 11.53 3.89
C THR A 94 4.52 10.72 2.66
N HIS A 95 4.80 9.43 2.60
CA HIS A 95 4.55 8.61 1.43
C HIS A 95 3.49 7.52 1.65
N TYR A 96 2.60 7.69 2.63
CA TYR A 96 1.60 6.66 2.95
C TYR A 96 0.81 6.18 1.72
N SER A 97 0.40 7.09 0.87
CA SER A 97 -0.39 6.81 -0.34
C SER A 97 0.46 6.61 -1.60
N SER A 98 1.79 6.65 -1.49
CA SER A 98 2.68 6.49 -2.65
C SER A 98 2.91 5.02 -2.98
N PRO A 99 2.83 4.62 -4.26
CA PRO A 99 3.21 3.28 -4.69
C PRO A 99 4.75 3.10 -4.59
N ASN A 100 5.21 1.86 -4.49
CA ASN A 100 6.64 1.46 -4.53
C ASN A 100 7.55 2.09 -3.48
N THR A 101 7.02 2.53 -2.36
CA THR A 101 7.85 3.06 -1.27
C THR A 101 8.24 1.94 -0.32
N SER A 102 9.54 1.84 0.00
CA SER A 102 10.05 0.92 1.02
C SER A 102 9.92 1.53 2.41
N GLY A 103 9.83 0.67 3.43
CA GLY A 103 9.71 1.05 4.83
C GLY A 103 8.28 0.99 5.37
N PHE A 104 8.15 1.35 6.64
CA PHE A 104 6.85 1.46 7.30
C PHE A 104 6.23 2.84 7.08
N ARG A 105 4.96 2.86 6.75
CA ARG A 105 4.15 4.05 6.48
C ARG A 105 2.86 3.95 7.28
N LEU A 106 2.53 5.01 7.99
CA LEU A 106 1.43 5.01 8.93
C LEU A 106 0.40 6.08 8.59
N LYS A 107 -0.86 5.72 8.68
CA LYS A 107 -1.98 6.63 8.78
C LYS A 107 -2.71 6.40 10.09
N ALA A 108 -3.08 7.49 10.77
CA ALA A 108 -3.85 7.46 12.01
C ALA A 108 -5.03 8.41 11.92
N GLU A 109 -6.19 7.97 12.39
CA GLU A 109 -7.42 8.75 12.41
C GLU A 109 -8.05 8.71 13.81
N VAL A 110 -8.14 9.87 14.45
CA VAL A 110 -8.72 10.04 15.78
C VAL A 110 -10.19 10.44 15.63
N SER A 111 -11.09 9.61 16.12
CA SER A 111 -12.51 9.93 16.25
C SER A 111 -12.85 10.31 17.69
N LYS A 112 -12.96 11.60 17.96
CA LYS A 112 -13.37 12.10 19.29
C LYS A 112 -14.77 11.61 19.67
N ARG A 113 -15.69 11.58 18.71
CA ARG A 113 -17.08 11.15 18.94
C ARG A 113 -17.15 9.68 19.37
N ALA A 114 -16.35 8.83 18.77
CA ALA A 114 -16.31 7.41 19.07
C ALA A 114 -15.28 7.04 20.15
N SER A 115 -14.43 8.00 20.57
CA SER A 115 -13.30 7.77 21.46
C SER A 115 -12.38 6.66 20.94
N THR A 116 -12.09 6.68 19.63
CA THR A 116 -11.27 5.67 18.96
C THR A 116 -10.11 6.31 18.20
N LEU A 117 -9.05 5.53 18.07
CA LEU A 117 -7.92 5.76 17.18
C LEU A 117 -7.87 4.60 16.19
N ALA A 118 -8.10 4.87 14.93
CA ALA A 118 -7.85 3.92 13.84
C ALA A 118 -6.42 4.09 13.33
N LEU A 119 -5.69 2.98 13.20
CA LEU A 119 -4.34 2.92 12.67
C LEU A 119 -4.36 2.06 11.39
N SER A 120 -3.68 2.54 10.36
CA SER A 120 -3.42 1.78 9.14
C SER A 120 -1.93 1.82 8.86
N LEU A 121 -1.29 0.66 8.83
CA LEU A 121 0.14 0.48 8.65
C LEU A 121 0.39 -0.24 7.32
N ARG A 122 1.31 0.29 6.53
CA ARG A 122 1.88 -0.35 5.36
C ARG A 122 3.34 -0.61 5.62
N GLY A 123 3.89 -1.74 5.17
CA GLY A 123 5.29 -2.07 5.40
C GLY A 123 5.82 -3.01 4.34
N ALA A 124 6.30 -2.45 3.24
CA ALA A 124 6.87 -3.19 2.13
C ALA A 124 8.36 -2.91 1.95
N GLY A 125 9.12 -3.96 1.72
CA GLY A 125 10.50 -3.89 1.24
C GLY A 125 10.56 -3.97 -0.29
N ALA A 126 11.76 -4.28 -0.80
CA ALA A 126 11.95 -4.53 -2.23
C ALA A 126 11.01 -5.65 -2.72
N TYR A 127 10.46 -5.48 -3.92
CA TYR A 127 9.52 -6.44 -4.54
C TYR A 127 8.29 -6.76 -3.69
N CYS A 128 7.79 -5.80 -2.92
CA CYS A 128 6.67 -5.94 -1.99
C CYS A 128 6.90 -6.97 -0.86
N THR A 129 8.13 -7.25 -0.51
CA THR A 129 8.45 -8.15 0.62
C THR A 129 7.85 -7.59 1.90
N ASP A 130 7.18 -8.43 2.67
CA ASP A 130 6.63 -8.05 3.98
C ASP A 130 7.76 -7.76 4.97
N LEU A 131 7.72 -6.58 5.56
CA LEU A 131 8.66 -6.16 6.62
C LEU A 131 8.23 -6.60 8.02
N GLY A 132 7.22 -7.46 8.13
CA GLY A 132 6.65 -7.88 9.40
C GLY A 132 5.58 -6.89 9.89
N VAL A 133 4.68 -6.47 9.01
CA VAL A 133 3.61 -5.49 9.29
C VAL A 133 2.75 -5.91 10.47
N ASP A 134 2.41 -7.20 10.60
CA ASP A 134 1.59 -7.70 11.71
C ASP A 134 2.30 -7.50 13.06
N GLN A 135 3.59 -7.83 13.12
CA GLN A 135 4.39 -7.69 14.34
C GLN A 135 4.56 -6.22 14.71
N GLU A 136 4.80 -5.37 13.72
CA GLU A 136 4.98 -3.95 13.94
C GLU A 136 3.65 -3.28 14.35
N MET A 137 2.51 -3.67 13.78
CA MET A 137 1.20 -3.18 14.22
C MET A 137 0.91 -3.58 15.68
N ALA A 138 1.19 -4.81 16.06
CA ALA A 138 1.02 -5.26 17.44
C ALA A 138 1.86 -4.43 18.43
N ARG A 139 3.15 -4.22 18.10
CA ARG A 139 4.07 -3.38 18.89
C ARG A 139 3.59 -1.92 18.97
N LEU A 140 3.17 -1.36 17.83
CA LEU A 140 2.69 0.02 17.76
C LEU A 140 1.44 0.23 18.62
N THR A 141 0.47 -0.67 18.54
CA THR A 141 -0.77 -0.61 19.32
C THR A 141 -0.51 -0.72 20.81
N GLU A 142 0.39 -1.61 21.24
CA GLU A 142 0.80 -1.74 22.63
C GLU A 142 1.49 -0.47 23.15
N SER A 143 2.45 0.06 22.38
CA SER A 143 3.19 1.27 22.75
C SER A 143 2.30 2.49 22.88
N VAL A 144 1.41 2.72 21.91
CA VAL A 144 0.46 3.83 21.91
C VAL A 144 -0.53 3.69 23.07
N SER A 145 -1.10 2.49 23.27
CA SER A 145 -2.03 2.24 24.39
C SER A 145 -1.37 2.48 25.73
N SER A 146 -0.13 2.05 25.93
CA SER A 146 0.63 2.27 27.17
C SER A 146 0.94 3.75 27.40
N CYS A 147 1.22 4.50 26.33
CA CYS A 147 1.47 5.94 26.40
C CYS A 147 0.21 6.71 26.81
N LEU A 148 -0.95 6.36 26.28
CA LEU A 148 -2.23 7.04 26.52
C LEU A 148 -2.82 6.77 27.92
N LYS A 149 -2.35 5.76 28.63
CA LYS A 149 -2.78 5.42 30.00
C LYS A 149 -2.00 6.18 31.07
N ARG A 150 -0.95 6.93 30.73
CA ARG A 150 -0.10 7.70 31.66
C ARG A 150 -0.61 9.11 31.82
#